data_f9f80374737e2067cf617b88eda0097f
#
_entry.id   f9f80374737e2067cf617b88eda0097f
#
_cell.length_a   1.000
_cell.length_b   1.000
_cell.length_c   1.000
_cell.angle_alpha   90.00
_cell.angle_beta   90.00
_cell.angle_gamma   90.00
#
_symmetry.space_group_name_H-M   'P 1'
#
loop_
_entity.id
_entity.type
_entity.pdbx_description
1 polymer ?
#
loop_
_entity_poly.entity_id
_entity_poly.type
_entity_poly.pdbx_seq_one_letter_code
_entity_poly.pdbx_strand_id
1 'polypeptide(L)'
;MDRIIIYGSKYGTTKRYAEELSRRTGIPCRNCKEVKSLSSCEVVIHLGGIYAGQILGLSHTAKLLRQEPAAKLLVVTVGLSDPADEANVRNIRNFIKKQL
;
A
#
# COMPACT_ATOMS: atom_id res chain seq x y z
N MET A 1 4.00 19.92 -2.04
CA MET A 1 3.59 18.75 -1.23
C MET A 1 3.16 17.64 -2.15
N ASP A 2 3.90 16.57 -2.14
CA ASP A 2 3.62 15.46 -3.04
C ASP A 2 3.03 14.28 -2.28
N ARG A 3 1.92 13.78 -2.82
CA ARG A 3 1.25 12.60 -2.32
C ARG A 3 1.18 11.60 -3.45
N ILE A 4 1.23 10.32 -3.12
CA ILE A 4 1.14 9.27 -4.11
C ILE A 4 0.34 8.09 -3.54
N ILE A 5 -0.45 7.48 -4.41
CA ILE A 5 -1.13 6.23 -4.12
C ILE A 5 -0.35 5.13 -4.84
N ILE A 6 0.10 4.14 -4.09
CA ILE A 6 0.82 2.99 -4.64
C ILE A 6 -0.03 1.76 -4.41
N TYR A 7 -0.23 0.94 -5.42
CA TYR A 7 -1.02 -0.27 -5.27
C TYR A 7 -0.26 -1.52 -5.69
N GLY A 8 -0.54 -2.62 -4.98
CA GLY A 8 -0.13 -3.95 -5.36
C GLY A 8 -1.36 -4.79 -5.59
N SER A 9 -1.52 -5.33 -6.79
CA SER A 9 -2.72 -6.06 -7.16
C SER A 9 -2.37 -7.31 -7.96
N LYS A 10 -3.00 -8.43 -7.61
CA LYS A 10 -2.85 -9.68 -8.33
C LYS A 10 -3.96 -9.85 -9.37
N TYR A 11 -5.17 -9.44 -9.03
CA TYR A 11 -6.35 -9.68 -9.87
C TYR A 11 -7.04 -8.40 -10.34
N GLY A 12 -6.44 -7.25 -10.13
CA GLY A 12 -6.97 -5.99 -10.61
C GLY A 12 -7.99 -5.30 -9.72
N THR A 13 -8.46 -5.96 -8.66
CA THR A 13 -9.43 -5.34 -7.74
C THR A 13 -8.84 -4.16 -7.01
N THR A 14 -7.64 -4.32 -6.46
CA THR A 14 -6.94 -3.24 -5.76
C THR A 14 -6.63 -2.09 -6.70
N LYS A 15 -6.28 -2.39 -7.94
CA LYS A 15 -6.05 -1.38 -8.96
C LYS A 15 -7.28 -0.51 -9.17
N ARG A 16 -8.47 -1.12 -9.24
CA ARG A 16 -9.73 -0.40 -9.38
C ARG A 16 -9.98 0.54 -8.21
N TYR A 17 -9.73 0.08 -7.00
CA TYR A 17 -9.86 0.90 -5.81
C TYR A 17 -8.88 2.07 -5.82
N ALA A 18 -7.63 1.81 -6.22
CA ALA A 18 -6.61 2.86 -6.30
C ALA A 18 -6.98 3.91 -7.34
N GLU A 19 -7.45 3.49 -8.49
CA GLU A 19 -7.87 4.40 -9.55
C GLU A 19 -9.06 5.25 -9.12
N GLU A 20 -10.04 4.64 -8.44
CA GLU A 20 -11.20 5.37 -7.94
C GLU A 20 -10.80 6.37 -6.85
N LEU A 21 -9.92 5.98 -5.94
CA LEU A 21 -9.41 6.87 -4.91
C LEU A 21 -8.63 8.03 -5.53
N SER A 22 -7.82 7.73 -6.54
CA SER A 22 -7.07 8.75 -7.28
C SER A 22 -8.01 9.75 -7.93
N ARG A 23 -9.07 9.26 -8.55
CA ARG A 23 -10.06 10.12 -9.21
C ARG A 23 -10.75 11.06 -8.22
N ARG A 24 -11.07 10.56 -7.03
CA ARG A 24 -11.79 11.33 -6.02
C ARG A 24 -10.91 12.33 -5.28
N THR A 25 -9.64 12.02 -5.13
CA THR A 25 -8.72 12.85 -4.33
C THR A 25 -7.81 13.73 -5.17
N GLY A 26 -7.65 13.41 -6.46
CA GLY A 26 -6.68 14.10 -7.30
C GLY A 26 -5.24 13.64 -7.06
N ILE A 27 -5.03 12.64 -6.21
CA ILE A 27 -3.71 12.10 -5.93
C ILE A 27 -3.34 11.07 -6.99
N PRO A 28 -2.17 11.17 -7.64
CA PRO A 28 -1.79 10.19 -8.65
C PRO A 28 -1.60 8.80 -8.06
N CYS A 29 -1.95 7.77 -8.83
CA CYS A 29 -1.72 6.38 -8.42
C CYS A 29 -0.80 5.67 -9.39
N ARG A 30 0.00 4.76 -8.85
CA ARG A 30 0.96 3.96 -9.61
C ARG A 30 1.00 2.54 -9.09
N ASN A 31 1.26 1.60 -9.99
CA ASN A 31 1.55 0.23 -9.60
C ASN A 31 2.89 0.21 -8.85
N CYS A 32 2.97 -0.56 -7.76
CA CYS A 32 4.19 -0.64 -6.96
C CYS A 32 5.42 -1.06 -7.79
N LYS A 33 5.21 -1.86 -8.82
CA LYS A 33 6.30 -2.30 -9.71
C LYS A 33 6.86 -1.17 -10.56
N GLU A 34 6.09 -0.11 -10.78
CA GLU A 34 6.50 1.03 -11.60
C GLU A 34 7.23 2.10 -10.79
N VAL A 35 7.09 2.06 -9.46
CA VAL A 35 7.66 3.08 -8.59
C VAL A 35 9.09 2.69 -8.22
N LYS A 36 10.04 3.55 -8.54
CA LYS A 36 11.46 3.31 -8.28
C LYS A 36 12.03 4.23 -7.20
N SER A 37 11.34 5.31 -6.91
CA SER A 37 11.78 6.28 -5.92
C SER A 37 10.57 7.01 -5.35
N LEU A 38 10.66 7.39 -4.07
CA LEU A 38 9.65 8.20 -3.40
C LEU A 38 10.21 9.56 -3.02
N SER A 39 11.29 10.02 -3.68
CA SER A 39 11.87 11.33 -3.40
C SER A 39 10.82 12.41 -3.63
N SER A 40 10.79 13.40 -2.72
CA SER A 40 9.82 14.50 -2.70
C SER A 40 8.40 14.11 -2.31
N CYS A 41 8.13 12.85 -2.02
CA CYS A 41 6.81 12.44 -1.53
C CYS A 41 6.72 12.63 -0.02
N GLU A 42 5.71 13.34 0.43
CA GLU A 42 5.47 13.55 1.86
C GLU A 42 4.49 12.50 2.43
N VAL A 43 3.55 12.07 1.61
CA VAL A 43 2.54 11.08 2.03
C VAL A 43 2.46 9.98 0.98
N VAL A 44 2.57 8.75 1.43
CA VAL A 44 2.44 7.57 0.59
C VAL A 44 1.24 6.76 1.09
N ILE A 45 0.29 6.53 0.21
CA ILE A 45 -0.87 5.71 0.52
C ILE A 45 -0.69 4.39 -0.24
N HIS A 46 -0.49 3.31 0.50
CA HIS A 46 -0.30 2.00 -0.10
C HIS A 46 -1.59 1.19 0.00
N LEU A 47 -2.13 0.82 -1.16
CA LEU A 47 -3.26 -0.09 -1.24
C LEU A 47 -2.74 -1.46 -1.68
N GLY A 48 -3.00 -2.47 -0.88
CA GLY A 48 -2.57 -3.82 -1.20
C GLY A 48 -3.67 -4.82 -0.96
N GLY A 49 -3.82 -5.75 -1.90
CA GLY A 49 -4.65 -6.92 -1.67
C GLY A 49 -3.97 -7.84 -0.66
N ILE A 50 -4.78 -8.57 0.08
CA ILE A 50 -4.27 -9.53 1.06
C ILE A 50 -4.14 -10.89 0.38
N TYR A 51 -2.95 -11.45 0.42
CA TYR A 51 -2.68 -12.76 -0.15
C TYR A 51 -1.73 -13.52 0.77
N ALA A 52 -2.15 -14.69 1.21
CA ALA A 52 -1.35 -15.54 2.12
C ALA A 52 -0.88 -14.80 3.38
N GLY A 53 -1.74 -13.93 3.93
CA GLY A 53 -1.42 -13.14 5.13
C GLY A 53 -0.51 -11.95 4.88
N GLN A 54 -0.22 -11.64 3.63
CA GLN A 54 0.65 -10.52 3.27
C GLN A 54 -0.11 -9.49 2.46
N ILE A 55 0.34 -8.23 2.58
CA ILE A 55 -0.19 -7.14 1.78
C ILE A 55 0.68 -7.02 0.53
N LEU A 56 0.06 -7.21 -0.63
CA LEU A 56 0.78 -7.21 -1.90
C LEU A 56 1.49 -5.88 -2.16
N GLY A 57 2.76 -5.99 -2.49
CA GLY A 57 3.58 -4.83 -2.85
C GLY A 57 4.13 -4.03 -1.69
N LEU A 58 3.71 -4.31 -0.44
CA LEU A 58 4.14 -3.51 0.70
C LEU A 58 5.64 -3.60 0.95
N SER A 59 6.25 -4.76 0.72
CA SER A 59 7.70 -4.93 0.87
C SER A 59 8.46 -3.95 -0.02
N HIS A 60 8.03 -3.79 -1.25
CA HIS A 60 8.66 -2.89 -2.21
C HIS A 60 8.50 -1.42 -1.76
N THR A 61 7.28 -1.04 -1.36
CA THR A 61 7.00 0.30 -0.87
C THR A 61 7.80 0.61 0.39
N ALA A 62 7.87 -0.34 1.32
CA ALA A 62 8.63 -0.17 2.56
C ALA A 62 10.12 0.05 2.29
N LYS A 63 10.66 -0.67 1.31
CA LYS A 63 12.05 -0.48 0.90
C LYS A 63 12.32 0.95 0.44
N LEU A 64 11.43 1.49 -0.37
CA LEU A 64 11.55 2.85 -0.86
C LEU A 64 11.41 3.87 0.26
N LEU A 65 10.52 3.61 1.22
CA LEU A 65 10.31 4.48 2.36
C LEU A 65 11.51 4.57 3.30
N ARG A 66 12.33 3.54 3.37
CA ARG A 66 13.56 3.58 4.17
C ARG A 66 14.53 4.64 3.70
N GLN A 67 14.44 5.02 2.43
CA GLN A 67 15.26 6.08 1.85
C GLN A 67 14.64 7.47 2.03
N GLU A 68 13.40 7.52 2.52
CA GLU A 68 12.66 8.75 2.70
C GLU A 68 12.03 8.78 4.10
N PRO A 69 12.84 8.93 5.16
CA PRO A 69 12.33 8.80 6.53
C PRO A 69 11.31 9.87 6.93
N ALA A 70 11.24 10.98 6.21
CA ALA A 70 10.25 12.03 6.49
C ALA A 70 8.88 11.73 5.88
N ALA A 71 8.78 10.76 4.99
CA ALA A 71 7.50 10.41 4.36
C ALA A 71 6.61 9.65 5.33
N LYS A 72 5.32 9.95 5.28
CA LYS A 72 4.31 9.26 6.09
C LYS A 72 3.64 8.18 5.25
N LEU A 73 3.42 7.03 5.86
CA LEU A 73 2.78 5.90 5.20
C LEU A 73 1.40 5.64 5.79
N LEU A 74 0.40 5.57 4.90
CA LEU A 74 -0.93 5.07 5.24
C LEU A 74 -1.15 3.78 4.46
N VAL A 75 -1.43 2.69 5.15
CA VAL A 75 -1.69 1.39 4.52
C VAL A 75 -3.18 1.12 4.52
N VAL A 76 -3.71 0.83 3.33
CA VAL A 76 -5.11 0.45 3.15
C VAL A 76 -5.12 -0.96 2.57
N THR A 77 -5.78 -1.87 3.27
CA THR A 77 -5.89 -3.25 2.80
C THR A 77 -7.18 -3.44 2.02
N VAL A 78 -7.03 -4.05 0.85
CA VAL A 78 -8.16 -4.42 0.00
C VAL A 78 -8.11 -5.93 -0.14
N GLY A 79 -9.04 -6.60 0.49
CA GLY A 79 -9.00 -8.06 0.46
C GLY A 79 -10.35 -8.67 0.73
N LEU A 80 -10.41 -9.95 0.48
CA LEU A 80 -11.60 -10.77 0.70
C LEU A 80 -11.54 -11.47 2.06
N SER A 81 -10.55 -11.12 2.89
CA SER A 81 -10.43 -11.70 4.22
C SER A 81 -11.61 -11.27 5.08
N ASP A 82 -12.12 -12.21 5.87
CA ASP A 82 -13.14 -11.90 6.85
C ASP A 82 -12.55 -10.93 7.89
N PRO A 83 -13.09 -9.73 8.03
CA PRO A 83 -12.57 -8.78 9.01
C PRO A 83 -12.73 -9.25 10.46
N ALA A 84 -13.58 -10.26 10.70
CA ALA A 84 -13.71 -10.87 11.99
C ALA A 84 -12.65 -11.93 12.30
N ASP A 85 -11.80 -12.27 11.33
CA ASP A 85 -10.72 -13.24 11.53
C ASP A 85 -9.53 -12.56 12.21
N GLU A 86 -9.44 -12.73 13.52
CA GLU A 86 -8.37 -12.14 14.33
C GLU A 86 -6.98 -12.61 13.92
N ALA A 87 -6.86 -13.85 13.47
CA ALA A 87 -5.57 -14.40 13.04
C ALA A 87 -5.04 -13.64 11.82
N ASN A 88 -5.91 -13.37 10.86
CA ASN A 88 -5.53 -12.59 9.68
C ASN A 88 -5.14 -11.17 10.05
N VAL A 89 -5.91 -10.52 10.93
CA VAL A 89 -5.61 -9.17 11.39
C VAL A 89 -4.25 -9.13 12.08
N ARG A 90 -4.00 -10.11 12.94
CA ARG A 90 -2.72 -10.20 13.66
C ARG A 90 -1.56 -10.40 12.70
N ASN A 91 -1.71 -11.28 11.71
CA ASN A 91 -0.68 -11.55 10.73
C ASN A 91 -0.35 -10.30 9.90
N ILE A 92 -1.37 -9.56 9.52
CA ILE A 92 -1.20 -8.32 8.77
C ILE A 92 -0.46 -7.28 9.60
N ARG A 93 -0.86 -7.10 10.85
CA ARG A 93 -0.18 -6.15 11.75
C ARG A 93 1.28 -6.51 11.95
N ASN A 94 1.58 -7.80 12.15
CA ASN A 94 2.96 -8.25 12.31
C ASN A 94 3.76 -8.03 11.03
N PHE A 95 3.16 -8.27 9.89
CA PHE A 95 3.81 -8.03 8.60
C PHE A 95 4.15 -6.55 8.43
N ILE A 96 3.22 -5.66 8.74
CA ILE A 96 3.44 -4.21 8.64
C ILE A 96 4.60 -3.79 9.56
N LYS A 97 4.61 -4.24 10.81
CA LYS A 97 5.69 -3.94 11.75
C LYS A 97 7.03 -4.41 11.23
N LYS A 98 7.06 -5.57 10.58
CA LYS A 98 8.30 -6.16 10.06
C LYS A 98 8.84 -5.37 8.88
N GLN A 99 7.97 -4.77 8.07
CA GLN A 99 8.37 -4.02 6.88
C GLN A 99 8.78 -2.58 7.22
N LEU A 100 8.23 -2.03 8.28
CA LEU A 100 8.49 -0.66 8.69
C LEU A 100 9.50 -0.57 9.84
#